data_fee95109ba48fcf42f61501f5149f1f4
#
_entry.id   fee95109ba48fcf42f61501f5149f1f4
#
_cell.length_a   1.000
_cell.length_b   1.000
_cell.length_c   1.000
_cell.angle_alpha   90.00
_cell.angle_beta   90.00
_cell.angle_gamma   90.00
#
_symmetry.space_group_name_H-M   'P 1'
#
loop_
_entity.id
_entity.type
_entity.pdbx_description
1 polymer ?
#
loop_
_entity_poly.entity_id
_entity_poly.type
_entity_poly.pdbx_seq_one_letter_code
_entity_poly.pdbx_strand_id
1 'polypeptide(L)'
;MEHILIVIDMHNDFISGALGTTEAQAIVPYVEQLVAEWEGPIYFTQDTHEANYLDTQEGQHLPVVHCVKDTEGWQIPTVLVNAAHDRDMKPPYGNYHVQTNIIEKPCFGSLELVRQLQELHKQHPIETITMVGLCTDICVVSNALLVKAGLPEVPLYIDAAGCAGVTPEKHKAALEVMRSCQCHIIND
;
A
#
# COMPACT_ATOMS: atom_id res chain seq x y z
N MET A 1 -7.16 20.67 -4.02
CA MET A 1 -7.75 19.37 -3.57
C MET A 1 -6.80 18.30 -4.00
N GLU A 2 -6.58 17.31 -3.16
CA GLU A 2 -5.52 16.31 -3.39
C GLU A 2 -6.13 14.95 -3.74
N HIS A 3 -5.55 14.30 -4.74
CA HIS A 3 -5.81 12.89 -5.05
C HIS A 3 -4.63 12.07 -4.54
N ILE A 4 -4.87 11.18 -3.60
CA ILE A 4 -3.82 10.41 -2.92
C ILE A 4 -3.73 9.00 -3.49
N LEU A 5 -2.52 8.55 -3.79
CA LEU A 5 -2.24 7.13 -4.04
C LEU A 5 -1.59 6.51 -2.80
N ILE A 6 -2.08 5.36 -2.37
CA ILE A 6 -1.48 4.56 -1.32
C ILE A 6 -1.06 3.21 -1.92
N VAL A 7 0.22 2.92 -1.85
CA VAL A 7 0.82 1.66 -2.31
C VAL A 7 1.15 0.84 -1.08
N ILE A 8 0.40 -0.23 -0.86
CA ILE A 8 0.48 -1.05 0.34
C ILE A 8 1.49 -2.17 0.14
N ASP A 9 2.53 -2.18 0.96
CA ASP A 9 3.47 -3.29 1.21
C ASP A 9 3.99 -4.00 -0.05
N MET A 10 4.34 -3.26 -1.07
CA MET A 10 4.96 -3.81 -2.27
C MET A 10 6.45 -4.12 -2.00
N HIS A 11 6.68 -5.20 -1.23
CA HIS A 11 8.01 -5.68 -0.85
C HIS A 11 8.53 -6.80 -1.73
N ASN A 12 9.84 -6.95 -1.82
CA ASN A 12 10.44 -8.09 -2.52
C ASN A 12 9.97 -9.43 -1.92
N ASP A 13 9.84 -9.53 -0.58
CA ASP A 13 9.38 -10.75 0.09
C ASP A 13 7.93 -11.13 -0.27
N PHE A 14 7.05 -10.14 -0.48
CA PHE A 14 5.66 -10.39 -0.86
C PHE A 14 5.47 -10.57 -2.37
N ILE A 15 6.42 -10.13 -3.18
CA ILE A 15 6.34 -10.22 -4.64
C ILE A 15 6.98 -11.52 -5.15
N SER A 16 8.26 -11.74 -4.85
CA SER A 16 9.05 -12.87 -5.37
C SER A 16 9.86 -13.61 -4.31
N GLY A 17 9.90 -13.10 -3.07
CA GLY A 17 10.66 -13.66 -1.96
C GLY A 17 9.86 -14.68 -1.13
N ALA A 18 10.05 -14.65 0.20
CA ALA A 18 9.58 -15.67 1.14
C ALA A 18 8.07 -15.94 1.09
N LEU A 19 7.25 -14.93 0.81
CA LEU A 19 5.79 -14.97 0.71
C LEU A 19 5.29 -14.59 -0.69
N GLY A 20 6.16 -14.62 -1.70
CA GLY A 20 5.84 -14.23 -3.07
C GLY A 20 4.84 -15.16 -3.75
N THR A 21 4.01 -14.57 -4.64
CA THR A 21 3.04 -15.30 -5.45
C THR A 21 3.13 -14.88 -6.91
N THR A 22 2.60 -15.69 -7.82
CA THR A 22 2.52 -15.35 -9.25
C THR A 22 1.64 -14.11 -9.47
N GLU A 23 0.54 -14.03 -8.72
CA GLU A 23 -0.41 -12.92 -8.77
C GLU A 23 0.25 -11.62 -8.29
N ALA A 24 1.04 -11.67 -7.21
CA ALA A 24 1.78 -10.52 -6.71
C ALA A 24 2.82 -10.00 -7.72
N GLN A 25 3.51 -10.91 -8.43
CA GLN A 25 4.44 -10.54 -9.49
C GLN A 25 3.72 -9.91 -10.68
N ALA A 26 2.53 -10.40 -11.03
CA ALA A 26 1.77 -9.94 -12.17
C ALA A 26 1.28 -8.48 -12.05
N ILE A 27 1.04 -7.98 -10.83
CA ILE A 27 0.58 -6.60 -10.63
C ILE A 27 1.70 -5.55 -10.67
N VAL A 28 2.97 -5.95 -10.55
CA VAL A 28 4.11 -5.01 -10.45
C VAL A 28 4.16 -4.02 -11.62
N PRO A 29 4.04 -4.44 -12.91
CA PRO A 29 4.09 -3.49 -14.03
C PRO A 29 2.92 -2.50 -14.02
N TYR A 30 1.74 -2.93 -13.59
CA TYR A 30 0.57 -2.06 -13.46
C TYR A 30 0.79 -1.00 -12.37
N VAL A 31 1.26 -1.41 -11.19
CA VAL A 31 1.55 -0.49 -10.08
C VAL A 31 2.68 0.46 -10.45
N GLU A 32 3.73 -0.01 -11.15
CA GLU A 32 4.81 0.84 -11.65
C GLU A 32 4.29 1.96 -12.55
N GLN A 33 3.46 1.61 -13.54
CA GLN A 33 2.85 2.60 -14.42
C GLN A 33 1.98 3.59 -13.65
N LEU A 34 1.14 3.09 -12.74
CA LEU A 34 0.27 3.92 -11.92
C LEU A 34 1.07 4.93 -11.08
N VAL A 35 2.17 4.48 -10.45
CA VAL A 35 3.08 5.35 -9.68
C VAL A 35 3.73 6.39 -10.59
N ALA A 36 4.22 6.00 -11.77
CA ALA A 36 4.90 6.90 -12.70
C ALA A 36 4.00 8.01 -13.27
N GLU A 37 2.70 7.73 -13.39
CA GLU A 37 1.70 8.63 -14.00
C GLU A 37 0.83 9.36 -12.97
N TRP A 38 0.93 9.02 -11.68
CA TRP A 38 0.05 9.59 -10.65
C TRP A 38 0.24 11.08 -10.46
N GLU A 39 -0.87 11.82 -10.50
CA GLU A 39 -0.91 13.26 -10.22
C GLU A 39 -1.39 13.50 -8.79
N GLY A 40 -0.46 13.65 -7.85
CA GLY A 40 -0.75 13.89 -6.43
C GLY A 40 0.23 13.21 -5.49
N PRO A 41 0.06 13.35 -4.16
CA PRO A 41 0.91 12.69 -3.17
C PRO A 41 0.80 11.16 -3.25
N ILE A 42 1.94 10.48 -3.06
CA ILE A 42 2.02 9.03 -2.96
C ILE A 42 2.52 8.64 -1.58
N TYR A 43 1.86 7.65 -0.97
CA TYR A 43 2.27 7.02 0.27
C TYR A 43 2.56 5.54 0.00
N PHE A 44 3.76 5.09 0.36
CA PHE A 44 4.08 3.68 0.45
C PHE A 44 3.99 3.24 1.91
N THR A 45 3.33 2.15 2.20
CA THR A 45 3.51 1.47 3.49
C THR A 45 4.60 0.41 3.34
N GLN A 46 5.32 0.20 4.43
CA GLN A 46 6.43 -0.74 4.48
C GLN A 46 6.31 -1.61 5.72
N ASP A 47 5.86 -2.86 5.51
CA ASP A 47 5.82 -3.85 6.56
C ASP A 47 7.23 -4.09 7.09
N THR A 48 7.44 -3.96 8.40
CA THR A 48 8.78 -3.90 8.96
C THR A 48 8.87 -4.70 10.25
N HIS A 49 9.60 -5.81 10.18
CA HIS A 49 9.83 -6.69 11.31
C HIS A 49 11.27 -6.63 11.79
N GLU A 50 11.46 -6.92 13.08
CA GLU A 50 12.77 -7.09 13.68
C GLU A 50 13.26 -8.54 13.53
N ALA A 51 14.55 -8.76 13.81
CA ALA A 51 15.17 -10.09 13.68
C ALA A 51 14.52 -11.17 14.57
N ASN A 52 13.80 -10.77 15.62
CA ASN A 52 13.08 -11.68 16.53
C ASN A 52 11.62 -11.93 16.08
N TYR A 53 11.30 -11.74 14.80
CA TYR A 53 9.94 -11.90 14.26
C TYR A 53 9.23 -13.19 14.75
N LEU A 54 9.94 -14.32 14.78
CA LEU A 54 9.37 -15.61 15.20
C LEU A 54 8.92 -15.65 16.68
N ASP A 55 9.40 -14.72 17.51
CA ASP A 55 9.00 -14.60 18.91
C ASP A 55 7.74 -13.76 19.09
N THR A 56 7.28 -13.09 18.00
CA THR A 56 6.07 -12.28 18.01
C THR A 56 4.81 -13.12 17.86
N GLN A 57 3.65 -12.56 18.23
CA GLN A 57 2.36 -13.22 18.01
C GLN A 57 2.15 -13.53 16.53
N GLU A 58 2.52 -12.60 15.64
CA GLU A 58 2.40 -12.80 14.20
C GLU A 58 3.30 -13.94 13.72
N GLY A 59 4.56 -13.96 14.13
CA GLY A 59 5.51 -15.02 13.79
C GLY A 59 5.11 -16.40 14.30
N GLN A 60 4.36 -16.48 15.40
CA GLN A 60 3.79 -17.75 15.89
C GLN A 60 2.64 -18.27 15.01
N HIS A 61 1.86 -17.36 14.38
CA HIS A 61 0.77 -17.74 13.49
C HIS A 61 1.23 -17.94 12.04
N LEU A 62 2.25 -17.19 11.61
CA LEU A 62 2.88 -17.29 10.30
C LEU A 62 4.40 -17.45 10.48
N PRO A 63 4.90 -18.67 10.71
CA PRO A 63 6.32 -18.92 11.03
C PRO A 63 7.21 -18.86 9.77
N VAL A 64 7.07 -17.81 8.98
CA VAL A 64 7.87 -17.50 7.79
C VAL A 64 8.50 -16.14 7.99
N VAL A 65 9.81 -16.10 8.23
CA VAL A 65 10.55 -14.85 8.38
C VAL A 65 10.46 -14.05 7.08
N HIS A 66 10.00 -12.81 7.16
CA HIS A 66 9.85 -11.91 6.03
C HIS A 66 9.96 -10.45 6.48
N CYS A 67 10.19 -9.57 5.54
CA CYS A 67 10.24 -8.11 5.74
C CYS A 67 11.08 -7.68 6.96
N VAL A 68 12.16 -8.40 7.26
CA VAL A 68 13.08 -8.02 8.33
C VAL A 68 13.84 -6.77 7.89
N LYS A 69 13.84 -5.76 8.73
CA LYS A 69 14.45 -4.46 8.45
C LYS A 69 15.87 -4.60 7.90
N ASP A 70 16.20 -3.77 6.92
CA ASP A 70 17.50 -3.71 6.24
C ASP A 70 17.88 -4.95 5.41
N THR A 71 16.97 -5.92 5.22
CA THR A 71 17.17 -7.04 4.29
C THR A 71 16.67 -6.72 2.89
N GLU A 72 17.15 -7.47 1.88
CA GLU A 72 16.67 -7.35 0.50
C GLU A 72 15.16 -7.62 0.38
N GLY A 73 14.63 -8.58 1.15
CA GLY A 73 13.21 -8.92 1.19
C GLY A 73 12.31 -7.78 1.68
N TRP A 74 12.82 -6.99 2.62
CA TRP A 74 12.13 -5.82 3.16
C TRP A 74 12.09 -4.63 2.18
N GLN A 75 12.98 -4.57 1.21
CA GLN A 75 13.04 -3.44 0.29
C GLN A 75 11.84 -3.41 -0.67
N ILE A 76 11.42 -2.19 -1.01
CA ILE A 76 10.50 -1.94 -2.12
C ILE A 76 11.25 -2.17 -3.43
N PRO A 77 10.67 -2.86 -4.43
CA PRO A 77 11.33 -3.09 -5.72
C PRO A 77 11.88 -1.81 -6.34
N THR A 78 13.11 -1.88 -6.84
CA THR A 78 13.80 -0.74 -7.45
C THR A 78 12.99 -0.07 -8.57
N VAL A 79 12.20 -0.84 -9.33
CA VAL A 79 11.34 -0.31 -10.41
C VAL A 79 10.29 0.66 -9.86
N LEU A 80 9.68 0.36 -8.71
CA LEU A 80 8.70 1.25 -8.06
C LEU A 80 9.36 2.49 -7.45
N VAL A 81 10.54 2.31 -6.82
CA VAL A 81 11.32 3.42 -6.26
C VAL A 81 11.75 4.38 -7.36
N ASN A 82 12.25 3.85 -8.48
CA ASN A 82 12.65 4.66 -9.64
C ASN A 82 11.45 5.38 -10.27
N ALA A 83 10.31 4.70 -10.44
CA ALA A 83 9.10 5.30 -10.98
C ALA A 83 8.64 6.51 -10.12
N ALA A 84 8.64 6.35 -8.80
CA ALA A 84 8.30 7.43 -7.87
C ALA A 84 9.31 8.58 -7.92
N HIS A 85 10.61 8.25 -7.91
CA HIS A 85 11.68 9.24 -7.99
C HIS A 85 11.61 10.04 -9.31
N ASP A 86 11.53 9.35 -10.44
CA ASP A 86 11.50 9.97 -11.76
C ASP A 86 10.27 10.87 -11.94
N ARG A 87 9.13 10.46 -11.37
CA ARG A 87 7.92 11.28 -11.31
C ARG A 87 8.14 12.54 -10.48
N ASP A 88 8.69 12.41 -9.26
CA ASP A 88 8.90 13.53 -8.34
C ASP A 88 9.89 14.56 -8.91
N MET A 89 10.79 14.15 -9.82
CA MET A 89 11.74 15.05 -10.51
C MET A 89 11.16 15.76 -11.73
N LYS A 90 9.98 15.35 -12.24
CA LYS A 90 9.35 15.98 -13.43
C LYS A 90 8.56 17.23 -13.04
N PRO A 91 8.58 18.32 -13.85
CA PRO A 91 7.60 19.39 -13.71
C PRO A 91 6.16 18.88 -13.97
N PRO A 92 5.15 19.36 -13.24
CA PRO A 92 5.17 20.46 -12.26
C PRO A 92 5.60 20.02 -10.85
N TYR A 93 5.89 18.74 -10.60
CA TYR A 93 6.09 18.18 -9.26
C TYR A 93 7.43 18.55 -8.64
N GLY A 94 8.46 18.84 -9.43
CA GLY A 94 9.83 19.15 -8.96
C GLY A 94 10.01 20.41 -8.07
N ASN A 95 8.92 21.14 -7.75
CA ASN A 95 8.95 22.31 -6.88
C ASN A 95 7.83 22.35 -5.83
N TYR A 96 7.00 21.33 -5.75
CA TYR A 96 5.90 21.26 -4.79
C TYR A 96 6.02 19.99 -3.94
N HIS A 97 5.56 20.09 -2.71
CA HIS A 97 5.51 19.11 -1.63
C HIS A 97 4.84 17.75 -1.96
N VAL A 98 4.97 17.29 -3.19
CA VAL A 98 4.52 15.97 -3.65
C VAL A 98 5.65 14.99 -3.40
N GLN A 99 6.02 14.82 -2.15
CA GLN A 99 6.99 13.81 -1.76
C GLN A 99 6.33 12.45 -1.74
N THR A 100 7.02 11.47 -2.30
CA THR A 100 6.76 10.08 -1.99
C THR A 100 7.06 9.86 -0.52
N ASN A 101 6.04 9.50 0.25
CA ASN A 101 6.17 9.22 1.68
C ASN A 101 6.25 7.72 1.89
N ILE A 102 7.22 7.27 2.70
CA ILE A 102 7.34 5.86 3.10
C ILE A 102 7.02 5.77 4.59
N ILE A 103 6.10 4.88 4.95
CA ILE A 103 5.65 4.67 6.33
C ILE A 103 5.92 3.23 6.72
N GLU A 104 6.93 3.04 7.57
CA GLU A 104 7.17 1.74 8.21
C GLU A 104 6.02 1.40 9.17
N LYS A 105 5.60 0.15 9.18
CA LYS A 105 4.56 -0.35 10.09
C LYS A 105 4.92 -1.74 10.62
N PRO A 106 4.67 -2.03 11.90
CA PRO A 106 5.02 -3.31 12.52
C PRO A 106 3.90 -4.35 12.44
N CYS A 107 2.81 -4.08 11.74
CA CYS A 107 1.65 -4.96 11.63
C CYS A 107 0.81 -4.60 10.39
N PHE A 108 -0.28 -5.32 10.16
CA PHE A 108 -1.08 -5.27 8.92
C PHE A 108 -1.59 -3.87 8.58
N GLY A 109 -2.14 -3.14 9.54
CA GLY A 109 -2.66 -1.78 9.34
C GLY A 109 -1.76 -0.71 9.97
N SER A 110 -1.79 0.51 9.45
CA SER A 110 -0.99 1.64 9.91
C SER A 110 -1.83 2.77 10.49
N LEU A 111 -1.80 2.95 11.79
CA LEU A 111 -2.40 4.13 12.44
C LEU A 111 -1.64 5.42 12.08
N GLU A 112 -0.33 5.30 11.84
CA GLU A 112 0.50 6.44 11.43
C GLU A 112 0.10 6.95 10.04
N LEU A 113 -0.21 6.05 9.09
CA LEU A 113 -0.76 6.43 7.78
C LEU A 113 -2.05 7.25 7.95
N VAL A 114 -2.98 6.76 8.77
CA VAL A 114 -4.24 7.47 9.03
C VAL A 114 -4.00 8.84 9.65
N ARG A 115 -3.11 8.93 10.62
CA ARG A 115 -2.74 10.20 11.27
C ARG A 115 -2.18 11.21 10.26
N GLN A 116 -1.25 10.78 9.40
CA GLN A 116 -0.66 11.65 8.38
C GLN A 116 -1.70 12.12 7.35
N LEU A 117 -2.59 11.23 6.91
CA LEU A 117 -3.68 11.59 6.00
C LEU A 117 -4.66 12.58 6.64
N GLN A 118 -4.98 12.43 7.92
CA GLN A 118 -5.82 13.37 8.66
C GLN A 118 -5.15 14.75 8.79
N GLU A 119 -3.85 14.81 9.05
CA GLU A 119 -3.12 16.07 9.10
C GLU A 119 -3.04 16.74 7.72
N LEU A 120 -2.78 15.96 6.67
CA LEU A 120 -2.82 16.47 5.30
C LEU A 120 -4.20 17.01 4.96
N HIS A 121 -5.28 16.27 5.26
CA HIS A 121 -6.65 16.68 4.95
C HIS A 121 -7.07 18.00 5.63
N LYS A 122 -6.55 18.30 6.83
CA LYS A 122 -6.78 19.58 7.51
C LYS A 122 -6.14 20.76 6.79
N GLN A 123 -4.96 20.55 6.20
CA GLN A 123 -4.18 21.58 5.53
C GLN A 123 -4.56 21.69 4.05
N HIS A 124 -4.73 20.58 3.40
CA HIS A 124 -5.06 20.41 1.99
C HIS A 124 -6.18 19.37 1.86
N PRO A 125 -7.43 19.79 1.61
CA PRO A 125 -8.53 18.85 1.51
C PRO A 125 -8.27 17.73 0.51
N ILE A 126 -8.33 16.49 0.98
CA ILE A 126 -8.23 15.30 0.14
C ILE A 126 -9.57 15.08 -0.55
N GLU A 127 -9.56 14.97 -1.87
CA GLU A 127 -10.73 14.73 -2.69
C GLU A 127 -11.00 13.22 -2.85
N THR A 128 -9.96 12.45 -3.11
CA THR A 128 -10.05 10.99 -3.23
C THR A 128 -8.78 10.30 -2.72
N ILE A 129 -8.92 9.06 -2.30
CA ILE A 129 -7.81 8.17 -2.00
C ILE A 129 -7.94 6.94 -2.89
N THR A 130 -6.89 6.55 -3.59
CA THR A 130 -6.78 5.28 -4.32
C THR A 130 -5.76 4.38 -3.65
N MET A 131 -6.07 3.12 -3.47
CA MET A 131 -5.23 2.15 -2.79
C MET A 131 -4.95 0.95 -3.70
N VAL A 132 -3.68 0.54 -3.76
CA VAL A 132 -3.17 -0.66 -4.45
C VAL A 132 -2.20 -1.41 -3.55
N GLY A 133 -1.81 -2.61 -3.91
CA GLY A 133 -0.72 -3.36 -3.27
C GLY A 133 -1.09 -4.71 -2.70
N LEU A 134 -0.34 -5.14 -1.70
CA LEU A 134 -0.30 -6.51 -1.17
C LEU A 134 -0.51 -6.56 0.36
N CYS A 135 -1.05 -7.64 0.91
CA CYS A 135 -1.98 -8.52 0.20
C CYS A 135 -3.38 -7.98 0.35
N THR A 136 -4.25 -8.13 -0.65
CA THR A 136 -5.63 -7.60 -0.65
C THR A 136 -6.38 -8.00 0.61
N ASP A 137 -6.25 -9.27 1.01
CA ASP A 137 -6.95 -9.90 2.14
C ASP A 137 -6.29 -9.70 3.50
N ILE A 138 -5.16 -8.99 3.57
CA ILE A 138 -4.43 -8.76 4.82
C ILE A 138 -4.17 -7.25 5.00
N CYS A 139 -3.07 -6.73 4.44
CA CYS A 139 -2.65 -5.35 4.68
C CYS A 139 -3.52 -4.33 3.94
N VAL A 140 -3.98 -4.63 2.71
CA VAL A 140 -4.85 -3.71 1.96
C VAL A 140 -6.18 -3.51 2.67
N VAL A 141 -6.92 -4.59 2.99
CA VAL A 141 -8.21 -4.47 3.69
C VAL A 141 -8.05 -3.83 5.08
N SER A 142 -6.97 -4.16 5.80
CA SER A 142 -6.70 -3.57 7.12
C SER A 142 -6.52 -2.05 7.05
N ASN A 143 -5.70 -1.57 6.10
CA ASN A 143 -5.51 -0.13 5.91
C ASN A 143 -6.76 0.55 5.33
N ALA A 144 -7.48 -0.09 4.41
CA ALA A 144 -8.71 0.45 3.86
C ALA A 144 -9.75 0.74 4.95
N LEU A 145 -9.95 -0.20 5.88
CA LEU A 145 -10.90 -0.03 6.97
C LEU A 145 -10.44 1.04 7.98
N LEU A 146 -9.14 1.11 8.26
CA LEU A 146 -8.59 2.17 9.11
C LEU A 146 -8.74 3.57 8.47
N VAL A 147 -8.45 3.69 7.17
CA VAL A 147 -8.64 4.94 6.43
C VAL A 147 -10.10 5.35 6.40
N LYS A 148 -11.03 4.41 6.15
CA LYS A 148 -12.48 4.67 6.22
C LYS A 148 -12.92 5.12 7.60
N ALA A 149 -12.34 4.58 8.67
CA ALA A 149 -12.64 5.00 10.04
C ALA A 149 -12.07 6.40 10.35
N GLY A 150 -10.88 6.70 9.83
CA GLY A 150 -10.20 7.98 10.10
C GLY A 150 -10.67 9.14 9.22
N LEU A 151 -11.15 8.86 8.01
CA LEU A 151 -11.60 9.83 7.00
C LEU A 151 -12.90 9.34 6.34
N PRO A 152 -14.01 9.23 7.09
CA PRO A 152 -15.23 8.56 6.62
C PRO A 152 -15.88 9.23 5.41
N GLU A 153 -15.71 10.54 5.24
CA GLU A 153 -16.31 11.32 4.17
C GLU A 153 -15.43 11.37 2.89
N VAL A 154 -14.17 10.93 2.97
CA VAL A 154 -13.29 10.89 1.80
C VAL A 154 -13.57 9.61 0.99
N PRO A 155 -13.91 9.71 -0.31
CA PRO A 155 -14.07 8.55 -1.17
C PRO A 155 -12.77 7.74 -1.25
N LEU A 156 -12.86 6.44 -0.93
CA LEU A 156 -11.75 5.50 -1.00
C LEU A 156 -11.98 4.51 -2.13
N TYR A 157 -11.06 4.49 -3.08
CA TYR A 157 -11.03 3.58 -4.21
C TYR A 157 -9.99 2.48 -3.97
N ILE A 158 -10.38 1.24 -4.22
CA ILE A 158 -9.48 0.09 -4.26
C ILE A 158 -9.34 -0.30 -5.73
N ASP A 159 -8.17 -0.14 -6.28
CA ASP A 159 -7.88 -0.52 -7.66
C ASP A 159 -7.48 -1.99 -7.69
N ALA A 160 -8.45 -2.84 -8.02
CA ALA A 160 -8.29 -4.29 -7.94
C ALA A 160 -7.22 -4.82 -8.90
N ALA A 161 -7.02 -4.18 -10.07
CA ALA A 161 -5.96 -4.54 -11.01
C ALA A 161 -4.54 -4.33 -10.44
N GLY A 162 -4.40 -3.42 -9.47
CA GLY A 162 -3.15 -3.17 -8.73
C GLY A 162 -3.06 -3.91 -7.40
N CYS A 163 -3.96 -4.87 -7.12
CA CYS A 163 -3.98 -5.64 -5.88
C CYS A 163 -3.88 -7.14 -6.14
N ALA A 164 -3.23 -7.87 -5.23
CA ALA A 164 -3.25 -9.34 -5.23
C ALA A 164 -3.40 -9.87 -3.80
N GLY A 165 -4.22 -10.90 -3.62
CA GLY A 165 -4.38 -11.59 -2.35
C GLY A 165 -3.44 -12.78 -2.22
N VAL A 166 -3.45 -13.41 -1.04
CA VAL A 166 -2.69 -14.66 -0.81
C VAL A 166 -3.17 -15.78 -1.76
N THR A 167 -4.47 -15.76 -2.10
CA THR A 167 -5.05 -16.55 -3.18
C THR A 167 -6.11 -15.74 -3.93
N PRO A 168 -6.46 -16.12 -5.18
CA PRO A 168 -7.52 -15.44 -5.93
C PRO A 168 -8.87 -15.41 -5.18
N GLU A 169 -9.21 -16.47 -4.44
CA GLU A 169 -10.45 -16.53 -3.67
C GLU A 169 -10.45 -15.55 -2.50
N LYS A 170 -9.33 -15.44 -1.79
CA LYS A 170 -9.17 -14.48 -0.68
C LYS A 170 -9.16 -13.05 -1.18
N HIS A 171 -8.52 -12.80 -2.33
CA HIS A 171 -8.57 -11.49 -3.00
C HIS A 171 -10.02 -11.05 -3.23
N LYS A 172 -10.83 -11.89 -3.88
CA LYS A 172 -12.25 -11.60 -4.15
C LYS A 172 -13.05 -11.40 -2.86
N ALA A 173 -12.83 -12.25 -1.85
CA ALA A 173 -13.53 -12.12 -0.57
C ALA A 173 -13.21 -10.79 0.11
N ALA A 174 -11.95 -10.35 0.08
CA ALA A 174 -11.54 -9.07 0.66
C ALA A 174 -12.15 -7.88 -0.09
N LEU A 175 -12.21 -7.92 -1.43
CA LEU A 175 -12.89 -6.89 -2.22
C LEU A 175 -14.36 -6.77 -1.84
N GLU A 176 -15.07 -7.89 -1.63
CA GLU A 176 -16.47 -7.88 -1.18
C GLU A 176 -16.63 -7.26 0.22
N VAL A 177 -15.71 -7.56 1.15
CA VAL A 177 -15.70 -6.92 2.48
C VAL A 177 -15.54 -5.42 2.34
N MET A 178 -14.55 -4.97 1.57
CA MET A 178 -14.28 -3.54 1.36
C MET A 178 -15.45 -2.84 0.65
N ARG A 179 -16.09 -3.50 -0.32
CA ARG A 179 -17.31 -3.01 -0.97
C ARG A 179 -18.45 -2.82 0.02
N SER A 180 -18.67 -3.78 0.92
CA SER A 180 -19.65 -3.69 2.01
C SER A 180 -19.34 -2.55 2.99
N CYS A 181 -18.06 -2.20 3.16
CA CYS A 181 -17.59 -1.08 3.97
C CYS A 181 -17.54 0.25 3.20
N GLN A 182 -18.22 0.33 2.05
CA GLN A 182 -18.35 1.55 1.22
C GLN A 182 -17.02 2.02 0.57
N CYS A 183 -16.09 1.12 0.32
CA CYS A 183 -15.00 1.38 -0.60
C CYS A 183 -15.49 1.19 -2.04
N HIS A 184 -15.01 2.01 -2.96
CA HIS A 184 -15.26 1.87 -4.38
C HIS A 184 -14.24 0.91 -4.98
N ILE A 185 -14.68 -0.25 -5.45
CA ILE A 185 -13.81 -1.18 -6.15
C ILE A 185 -13.82 -0.83 -7.64
N ILE A 186 -12.64 -0.62 -8.20
CA ILE A 186 -12.45 -0.29 -9.62
C ILE A 186 -11.50 -1.30 -10.27
N ASN A 187 -11.59 -1.46 -11.59
CA ASN A 187 -10.73 -2.35 -12.40
C ASN A 187 -10.74 -3.82 -11.91
N ASP A 188 -11.90 -4.31 -11.41
CA ASP A 188 -12.11 -5.68 -10.90
C ASP A 188 -12.43 -6.66 -12.03
#